data_0676e685c6ef259725222dd24cb35609
#
_entry.id   0676e685c6ef259725222dd24cb35609
#
_cell.length_a   1.000
_cell.length_b   1.000
_cell.length_c   1.000
_cell.angle_alpha   90.00
_cell.angle_beta   90.00
_cell.angle_gamma   90.00
#
_symmetry.space_group_name_H-M   'P 1'
#
loop_
_entity.id
_entity.type
_entity.pdbx_description
1 polymer ?
#
loop_
_entity_poly.entity_id
_entity_poly.type
_entity_poly.pdbx_seq_one_letter_code
_entity_poly.pdbx_strand_id
1 'polypeptide(L)'
;MIKKLIEVDFFYSMRSPWSYIATYQVQEITIKYNIKFNIRFVYPIALRIEGFFEKIDPLFAPYLLRDASRVAEMKNIPYKWPIPDPIVMEMPNKKYNKELKSPKIDNNQPYIHRITRLGVLAGLYNKDLEYVYNVAKLIWDGKTKNWDKGNHINNALRNIGLNPDKMNSEIITKKDEIEKIITNNEIIHRQTGHWGVPVFGFNNEPFFGQDRLDVLLWRLKQNGLEER
;
A
#
# COMPACT_ATOMS: atom_id res chain seq x y z
N MET A 1 33.30 13.53 -3.05
CA MET A 1 32.71 12.43 -3.88
C MET A 1 31.19 12.55 -3.76
N ILE A 2 30.46 12.40 -4.88
CA ILE A 2 28.98 12.38 -4.86
C ILE A 2 28.60 11.01 -4.29
N LYS A 3 27.89 10.99 -3.14
CA LYS A 3 27.39 9.75 -2.55
C LYS A 3 26.43 9.07 -3.51
N LYS A 4 26.60 7.77 -3.73
CA LYS A 4 25.76 6.98 -4.63
C LYS A 4 24.33 6.88 -4.05
N LEU A 5 23.33 7.33 -4.82
CA LEU A 5 21.93 7.10 -4.47
C LEU A 5 21.58 5.64 -4.74
N ILE A 6 21.08 4.96 -3.71
CA ILE A 6 20.55 3.59 -3.86
C ILE A 6 19.04 3.67 -4.08
N GLU A 7 18.55 2.96 -5.08
CA GLU A 7 17.11 2.84 -5.35
C GLU A 7 16.58 1.46 -4.99
N VAL A 8 15.42 1.43 -4.35
CA VAL A 8 14.72 0.21 -3.93
C VAL A 8 13.27 0.29 -4.39
N ASP A 9 12.77 -0.74 -5.04
CA ASP A 9 11.36 -0.85 -5.34
C ASP A 9 10.57 -1.21 -4.08
N PHE A 10 9.48 -0.49 -3.81
CA PHE A 10 8.58 -0.77 -2.71
C PHE A 10 7.17 -1.08 -3.24
N PHE A 11 6.84 -2.37 -3.37
CA PHE A 11 5.53 -2.81 -3.80
C PHE A 11 4.50 -2.61 -2.71
N TYR A 12 3.52 -1.78 -2.99
CA TYR A 12 2.60 -1.20 -2.02
C TYR A 12 1.15 -1.45 -2.40
N SER A 13 0.35 -1.89 -1.43
CA SER A 13 -1.11 -1.90 -1.57
C SER A 13 -1.76 -1.01 -0.53
N MET A 14 -2.67 -0.13 -0.97
CA MET A 14 -3.41 0.78 -0.11
C MET A 14 -4.33 0.07 0.91
N ARG A 15 -4.62 -1.22 0.71
CA ARG A 15 -5.39 -2.05 1.67
C ARG A 15 -4.52 -2.90 2.59
N SER A 16 -3.22 -2.81 2.50
CA SER A 16 -2.34 -3.62 3.34
C SER A 16 -1.97 -2.89 4.64
N PRO A 17 -2.33 -3.42 5.82
CA PRO A 17 -1.89 -2.86 7.10
C PRO A 17 -0.37 -2.89 7.22
N TRP A 18 0.26 -3.94 6.68
CA TRP A 18 1.72 -4.08 6.69
C TRP A 18 2.42 -3.04 5.81
N SER A 19 1.84 -2.68 4.65
CA SER A 19 2.34 -1.58 3.82
C SER A 19 2.22 -0.25 4.55
N TYR A 20 1.09 -0.01 5.24
CA TYR A 20 0.90 1.19 6.05
C TYR A 20 1.96 1.29 7.17
N ILE A 21 2.16 0.23 7.95
CA ILE A 21 3.17 0.21 9.02
C ILE A 21 4.58 0.42 8.47
N ALA A 22 4.91 -0.23 7.34
CA ALA A 22 6.19 -0.08 6.67
C ALA A 22 6.46 1.37 6.21
N THR A 23 5.42 2.14 5.86
CA THR A 23 5.58 3.53 5.41
C THR A 23 6.30 4.41 6.44
N TYR A 24 6.03 4.23 7.73
CA TYR A 24 6.72 4.97 8.80
C TYR A 24 8.21 4.64 8.84
N GLN A 25 8.54 3.36 8.77
CA GLN A 25 9.94 2.90 8.78
C GLN A 25 10.69 3.37 7.51
N VAL A 26 10.05 3.29 6.35
CA VAL A 26 10.60 3.77 5.07
C VAL A 26 10.88 5.27 5.13
N GLN A 27 10.01 6.05 5.75
CA GLN A 27 10.22 7.49 5.92
C GLN A 27 11.45 7.77 6.79
N GLU A 28 11.59 7.09 7.92
CA GLU A 28 12.78 7.22 8.80
C GLU A 28 14.08 6.83 8.07
N ILE A 29 14.05 5.73 7.33
CA ILE A 29 15.19 5.27 6.53
C ILE A 29 15.55 6.30 5.45
N THR A 30 14.56 6.89 4.76
CA THR A 30 14.79 7.89 3.71
C THR A 30 15.40 9.19 4.28
N ILE A 31 15.07 9.55 5.52
CA ILE A 31 15.68 10.70 6.20
C ILE A 31 17.15 10.40 6.55
N LYS A 32 17.43 9.19 7.02
CA LYS A 32 18.74 8.82 7.54
C LYS A 32 19.78 8.49 6.46
N TYR A 33 19.35 7.84 5.37
CA TYR A 33 20.24 7.26 4.38
C TYR A 33 20.08 7.91 3.00
N ASN A 34 21.12 7.81 2.17
CA ASN A 34 21.07 8.23 0.75
C ASN A 34 20.38 7.17 -0.11
N ILE A 35 19.08 7.02 0.09
CA ILE A 35 18.21 6.03 -0.53
C ILE A 35 16.96 6.68 -1.13
N LYS A 36 16.44 6.10 -2.18
CA LYS A 36 15.12 6.40 -2.76
C LYS A 36 14.31 5.12 -2.80
N PHE A 37 13.10 5.15 -2.28
CA PHE A 37 12.11 4.09 -2.48
C PHE A 37 11.18 4.49 -3.64
N ASN A 38 11.13 3.68 -4.67
CA ASN A 38 10.20 3.81 -5.78
C ASN A 38 8.90 3.05 -5.41
N ILE A 39 7.85 3.78 -5.09
CA ILE A 39 6.59 3.15 -4.66
C ILE A 39 5.87 2.58 -5.88
N ARG A 40 5.79 1.25 -5.95
CA ARG A 40 5.09 0.52 -7.00
C ARG A 40 3.72 0.08 -6.49
N PHE A 41 2.70 0.85 -6.84
CA PHE A 41 1.33 0.53 -6.45
C PHE A 41 0.84 -0.73 -7.16
N VAL A 42 0.27 -1.65 -6.38
CA VAL A 42 -0.41 -2.87 -6.85
C VAL A 42 -1.78 -2.99 -6.19
N TYR A 43 -2.71 -3.65 -6.85
CA TYR A 43 -4.01 -3.92 -6.23
C TYR A 43 -3.90 -4.93 -5.09
N PRO A 44 -4.84 -4.92 -4.11
CA PRO A 44 -4.89 -5.93 -3.05
C PRO A 44 -4.94 -7.34 -3.63
N ILE A 45 -4.30 -8.28 -2.95
CA ILE A 45 -4.25 -9.67 -3.38
C ILE A 45 -5.64 -10.28 -3.61
N ALA A 46 -6.63 -9.86 -2.83
CA ALA A 46 -8.00 -10.29 -2.98
C ALA A 46 -8.64 -9.90 -4.34
N LEU A 47 -8.12 -8.87 -5.01
CA LEU A 47 -8.53 -8.48 -6.36
C LEU A 47 -7.66 -9.11 -7.45
N ARG A 48 -6.43 -9.50 -7.12
CA ARG A 48 -5.47 -10.09 -8.08
C ARG A 48 -5.59 -11.61 -8.21
N ILE A 49 -6.16 -12.26 -7.20
CA ILE A 49 -6.35 -13.72 -7.16
C ILE A 49 -7.83 -14.02 -7.00
N GLU A 50 -8.41 -14.58 -8.04
CA GLU A 50 -9.79 -15.05 -8.01
C GLU A 50 -10.01 -16.11 -6.94
N GLY A 51 -11.07 -15.97 -6.16
CA GLY A 51 -11.39 -16.88 -5.07
C GLY A 51 -10.38 -16.84 -3.92
N PHE A 52 -9.71 -15.70 -3.70
CA PHE A 52 -8.70 -15.58 -2.64
C PHE A 52 -9.24 -15.96 -1.27
N PHE A 53 -10.41 -15.45 -0.89
CA PHE A 53 -10.99 -15.71 0.43
C PHE A 53 -11.51 -17.14 0.61
N GLU A 54 -11.83 -17.82 -0.47
CA GLU A 54 -12.23 -19.22 -0.45
C GLU A 54 -11.04 -20.18 -0.32
N LYS A 55 -9.87 -19.74 -0.75
CA LYS A 55 -8.65 -20.55 -0.82
C LYS A 55 -7.73 -20.41 0.38
N ILE A 56 -7.86 -19.34 1.16
CA ILE A 56 -7.02 -19.11 2.34
C ILE A 56 -7.58 -19.82 3.58
N ASP A 57 -6.69 -20.14 4.52
CA ASP A 57 -7.10 -20.68 5.80
C ASP A 57 -7.99 -19.66 6.55
N PRO A 58 -9.14 -20.07 7.11
CA PRO A 58 -10.04 -19.19 7.88
C PRO A 58 -9.37 -18.47 9.05
N LEU A 59 -8.28 -18.99 9.59
CA LEU A 59 -7.51 -18.37 10.67
C LEU A 59 -6.64 -17.19 10.20
N PHE A 60 -6.42 -17.06 8.90
CA PHE A 60 -5.55 -16.00 8.35
C PHE A 60 -6.05 -14.59 8.68
N ALA A 61 -7.32 -14.28 8.36
CA ALA A 61 -7.84 -12.93 8.54
C ALA A 61 -7.92 -12.51 10.03
N PRO A 62 -8.43 -13.34 10.98
CA PRO A 62 -8.39 -13.02 12.39
C PRO A 62 -6.98 -12.84 12.94
N TYR A 63 -6.02 -13.65 12.50
CA TYR A 63 -4.61 -13.49 12.88
C TYR A 63 -4.04 -12.18 12.37
N LEU A 64 -4.20 -11.89 11.07
CA LEU A 64 -3.70 -10.66 10.43
C LEU A 64 -4.21 -9.40 11.15
N LEU A 65 -5.50 -9.34 11.45
CA LEU A 65 -6.10 -8.20 12.15
C LEU A 65 -5.49 -7.98 13.55
N ARG A 66 -5.31 -9.06 14.31
CA ARG A 66 -4.73 -9.02 15.64
C ARG A 66 -3.25 -8.66 15.61
N ASP A 67 -2.52 -9.26 14.69
CA ASP A 67 -1.08 -9.09 14.61
C ASP A 67 -0.70 -7.69 14.11
N ALA A 68 -1.40 -7.17 13.11
CA ALA A 68 -1.21 -5.80 12.64
C ALA A 68 -1.44 -4.77 13.76
N SER A 69 -2.46 -4.99 14.60
CA SER A 69 -2.71 -4.12 15.77
C SER A 69 -1.57 -4.15 16.78
N ARG A 70 -1.05 -5.36 17.11
CA ARG A 70 0.10 -5.50 18.05
C ARG A 70 1.36 -4.82 17.51
N VAL A 71 1.67 -5.02 16.24
CA VAL A 71 2.87 -4.43 15.63
C VAL A 71 2.77 -2.92 15.57
N ALA A 72 1.59 -2.38 15.24
CA ALA A 72 1.35 -0.94 15.27
C ALA A 72 1.50 -0.38 16.69
N GLU A 73 0.94 -1.04 17.70
CA GLU A 73 1.08 -0.68 19.11
C GLU A 73 2.56 -0.70 19.55
N MET A 74 3.28 -1.79 19.29
CA MET A 74 4.71 -1.94 19.58
C MET A 74 5.56 -0.82 18.97
N LYS A 75 5.20 -0.36 17.77
CA LYS A 75 5.91 0.71 17.04
C LYS A 75 5.35 2.10 17.31
N ASN A 76 4.38 2.26 18.22
CA ASN A 76 3.68 3.54 18.47
C ASN A 76 3.09 4.20 17.21
N ILE A 77 2.62 3.38 16.26
CA ILE A 77 1.97 3.83 15.03
C ILE A 77 0.46 3.87 15.27
N PRO A 78 -0.22 5.01 15.09
CA PRO A 78 -1.68 5.08 15.15
C PRO A 78 -2.29 4.12 14.13
N TYR A 79 -3.16 3.21 14.58
CA TYR A 79 -3.70 2.17 13.73
C TYR A 79 -5.14 1.82 14.08
N LYS A 80 -5.96 1.75 13.05
CA LYS A 80 -7.32 1.18 13.12
C LYS A 80 -7.69 0.64 11.75
N TRP A 81 -8.39 -0.51 11.71
CA TRP A 81 -8.91 -1.02 10.45
C TRP A 81 -9.85 0.01 9.80
N PRO A 82 -9.69 0.31 8.49
CA PRO A 82 -10.46 1.34 7.80
C PRO A 82 -11.97 1.05 7.77
N ILE A 83 -12.77 2.11 7.94
CA ILE A 83 -14.21 2.07 7.74
C ILE A 83 -14.60 3.28 6.88
N PRO A 84 -15.08 3.02 5.63
CA PRO A 84 -15.24 1.72 4.98
C PRO A 84 -13.90 1.03 4.69
N ASP A 85 -13.94 -0.32 4.51
CA ASP A 85 -12.78 -1.05 3.98
C ASP A 85 -12.46 -0.53 2.57
N PRO A 86 -11.19 -0.36 2.20
CA PRO A 86 -10.81 0.07 0.86
C PRO A 86 -11.34 -0.82 -0.29
N ILE A 87 -11.64 -2.09 -0.01
CA ILE A 87 -12.37 -2.94 -0.96
C ILE A 87 -13.83 -3.15 -0.53
N VAL A 88 -14.72 -3.15 -1.51
CA VAL A 88 -16.14 -3.47 -1.30
C VAL A 88 -16.32 -4.98 -1.37
N MET A 89 -16.95 -5.54 -0.33
CA MET A 89 -17.20 -6.98 -0.24
C MET A 89 -18.45 -7.26 0.58
N GLU A 90 -19.16 -8.32 0.22
CA GLU A 90 -20.22 -8.90 1.04
C GLU A 90 -19.62 -9.83 2.08
N MET A 91 -19.88 -9.56 3.35
CA MET A 91 -19.38 -10.38 4.45
C MET A 91 -20.32 -11.55 4.76
N PRO A 92 -19.79 -12.73 5.10
CA PRO A 92 -20.61 -13.85 5.58
C PRO A 92 -21.46 -13.42 6.78
N ASN A 93 -22.76 -13.60 6.64
CA ASN A 93 -23.70 -13.33 7.72
C ASN A 93 -24.70 -14.48 7.85
N LYS A 94 -24.54 -15.31 8.88
CA LYS A 94 -25.38 -16.49 9.12
C LYS A 94 -26.87 -16.18 9.25
N LYS A 95 -27.23 -14.93 9.58
CA LYS A 95 -28.63 -14.50 9.73
C LYS A 95 -29.27 -14.19 8.38
N TYR A 96 -28.55 -13.55 7.47
CA TYR A 96 -29.09 -13.03 6.21
C TYR A 96 -28.62 -13.79 4.99
N ASN A 97 -27.41 -14.37 5.03
CA ASN A 97 -26.86 -15.15 3.92
C ASN A 97 -26.15 -16.40 4.44
N LYS A 98 -26.94 -17.48 4.65
CA LYS A 98 -26.45 -18.75 5.22
C LYS A 98 -25.52 -19.52 4.26
N GLU A 99 -25.60 -19.23 2.97
CA GLU A 99 -24.86 -19.93 1.92
C GLU A 99 -23.45 -19.32 1.72
N LEU A 100 -23.26 -18.05 2.08
CA LEU A 100 -21.97 -17.39 1.92
C LEU A 100 -20.99 -17.85 3.03
N LYS A 101 -19.99 -18.65 2.65
CA LYS A 101 -19.00 -19.22 3.57
C LYS A 101 -17.78 -18.33 3.77
N SER A 102 -17.45 -17.48 2.79
CA SER A 102 -16.32 -16.56 2.78
C SER A 102 -16.73 -15.18 2.25
N PRO A 103 -15.98 -14.10 2.50
CA PRO A 103 -16.24 -12.80 1.92
C PRO A 103 -16.27 -12.87 0.39
N LYS A 104 -17.30 -12.30 -0.23
CA LYS A 104 -17.44 -12.20 -1.68
C LYS A 104 -17.07 -10.79 -2.12
N ILE A 105 -16.12 -10.68 -3.02
CA ILE A 105 -15.68 -9.40 -3.60
C ILE A 105 -16.77 -8.86 -4.54
N ASP A 106 -17.14 -7.60 -4.38
CA ASP A 106 -18.00 -6.88 -5.30
C ASP A 106 -17.22 -6.53 -6.58
N ASN A 107 -17.89 -6.55 -7.71
CA ASN A 107 -17.27 -6.15 -8.99
C ASN A 107 -16.99 -4.65 -9.05
N ASN A 108 -17.77 -3.84 -8.33
CA ASN A 108 -17.56 -2.40 -8.24
C ASN A 108 -16.66 -2.05 -7.06
N GLN A 109 -15.48 -1.54 -7.36
CA GLN A 109 -14.43 -1.21 -6.39
C GLN A 109 -14.07 0.29 -6.41
N PRO A 110 -15.00 1.19 -6.06
CA PRO A 110 -14.81 2.63 -6.23
C PRO A 110 -13.65 3.19 -5.37
N TYR A 111 -13.46 2.63 -4.18
CA TYR A 111 -12.49 3.17 -3.23
C TYR A 111 -11.07 2.79 -3.61
N ILE A 112 -10.80 1.48 -3.72
CA ILE A 112 -9.42 1.01 -3.94
C ILE A 112 -8.89 1.44 -5.31
N HIS A 113 -9.73 1.44 -6.34
CA HIS A 113 -9.34 1.92 -7.66
C HIS A 113 -8.95 3.39 -7.62
N ARG A 114 -9.77 4.24 -6.98
CA ARG A 114 -9.46 5.67 -6.86
C ARG A 114 -8.14 5.92 -6.13
N ILE A 115 -7.97 5.37 -4.93
CA ILE A 115 -6.77 5.66 -4.12
C ILE A 115 -5.49 5.03 -4.72
N THR A 116 -5.59 3.89 -5.40
CA THR A 116 -4.44 3.28 -6.08
C THR A 116 -4.04 4.10 -7.30
N ARG A 117 -4.99 4.53 -8.14
CA ARG A 117 -4.72 5.38 -9.32
C ARG A 117 -4.16 6.74 -8.93
N LEU A 118 -4.68 7.37 -7.89
CA LEU A 118 -4.13 8.61 -7.35
C LEU A 118 -2.69 8.43 -6.88
N GLY A 119 -2.36 7.28 -6.28
CA GLY A 119 -0.99 6.93 -5.88
C GLY A 119 -0.04 6.82 -7.06
N VAL A 120 -0.46 6.13 -8.14
CA VAL A 120 0.33 6.06 -9.38
C VAL A 120 0.57 7.45 -9.97
N LEU A 121 -0.47 8.29 -10.04
CA LEU A 121 -0.31 9.67 -10.51
C LEU A 121 0.62 10.48 -9.61
N ALA A 122 0.52 10.32 -8.29
CA ALA A 122 1.44 10.99 -7.37
C ALA A 122 2.89 10.60 -7.65
N GLY A 123 3.15 9.32 -8.00
CA GLY A 123 4.46 8.85 -8.43
C GLY A 123 4.96 9.53 -9.70
N LEU A 124 4.09 9.75 -10.70
CA LEU A 124 4.43 10.50 -11.91
C LEU A 124 4.79 11.98 -11.63
N TYR A 125 4.33 12.52 -10.49
CA TYR A 125 4.69 13.84 -9.98
C TYR A 125 5.83 13.81 -8.93
N ASN A 126 6.53 12.68 -8.75
CA ASN A 126 7.56 12.46 -7.72
C ASN A 126 7.05 12.75 -6.29
N LYS A 127 5.81 12.35 -6.00
CA LYS A 127 5.11 12.53 -4.72
C LYS A 127 4.55 11.23 -4.14
N ASP A 128 5.09 10.09 -4.57
CA ASP A 128 4.63 8.76 -4.18
C ASP A 128 4.80 8.48 -2.68
N LEU A 129 5.96 8.78 -2.10
CA LEU A 129 6.22 8.56 -0.68
C LEU A 129 5.37 9.50 0.20
N GLU A 130 5.29 10.79 -0.16
CA GLU A 130 4.41 11.74 0.54
C GLU A 130 2.94 11.33 0.41
N TYR A 131 2.53 10.79 -0.74
CA TYR A 131 1.18 10.29 -0.97
C TYR A 131 0.85 9.12 -0.02
N VAL A 132 1.67 8.07 0.01
CA VAL A 132 1.39 6.93 0.89
C VAL A 132 1.42 7.33 2.36
N TYR A 133 2.31 8.23 2.77
CA TYR A 133 2.36 8.72 4.14
C TYR A 133 1.09 9.51 4.51
N ASN A 134 0.60 10.41 3.66
CA ASN A 134 -0.55 11.25 3.98
C ASN A 134 -1.88 10.51 3.77
N VAL A 135 -2.07 9.83 2.63
CA VAL A 135 -3.35 9.18 2.31
C VAL A 135 -3.52 7.86 3.05
N ALA A 136 -2.46 7.05 3.18
CA ALA A 136 -2.58 5.84 3.97
C ALA A 136 -2.80 6.16 5.46
N LYS A 137 -2.11 7.18 6.01
CA LYS A 137 -2.35 7.64 7.37
C LYS A 137 -3.81 8.07 7.57
N LEU A 138 -4.35 8.86 6.65
CA LEU A 138 -5.76 9.28 6.65
C LEU A 138 -6.72 8.09 6.73
N ILE A 139 -6.40 7.00 6.03
CA ILE A 139 -7.25 5.80 5.95
C ILE A 139 -7.08 4.91 7.19
N TRP A 140 -5.84 4.76 7.70
CA TRP A 140 -5.48 3.71 8.67
C TRP A 140 -5.30 4.19 10.11
N ASP A 141 -5.13 5.49 10.39
CA ASP A 141 -4.83 6.00 11.74
C ASP A 141 -6.04 6.03 12.69
N GLY A 142 -7.24 5.78 12.17
CA GLY A 142 -8.49 5.75 12.92
C GLY A 142 -9.03 7.12 13.35
N LYS A 143 -8.41 8.22 12.92
CA LYS A 143 -8.82 9.58 13.27
C LYS A 143 -9.88 10.13 12.33
N THR A 144 -9.86 9.70 11.06
CA THR A 144 -10.79 10.19 10.04
C THR A 144 -11.93 9.20 9.85
N LYS A 145 -13.14 9.62 10.25
CA LYS A 145 -14.37 8.87 9.94
C LYS A 145 -14.78 9.13 8.50
N ASN A 146 -15.30 8.09 7.82
CA ASN A 146 -15.77 8.19 6.43
C ASN A 146 -14.72 8.84 5.52
N TRP A 147 -13.50 8.33 5.57
CA TRP A 147 -12.35 8.81 4.81
C TRP A 147 -12.62 8.89 3.29
N ASP A 148 -13.58 8.10 2.79
CA ASP A 148 -14.05 8.02 1.40
C ASP A 148 -14.92 9.22 0.98
N LYS A 149 -15.49 9.97 1.92
CA LYS A 149 -16.43 11.05 1.69
C LYS A 149 -15.81 12.43 1.89
N GLY A 150 -16.51 13.45 1.37
CA GLY A 150 -16.10 14.84 1.52
C GLY A 150 -14.72 15.15 0.91
N ASN A 151 -13.98 16.02 1.57
CA ASN A 151 -12.72 16.55 1.05
C ASN A 151 -11.45 15.92 1.67
N HIS A 152 -11.56 14.83 2.41
CA HIS A 152 -10.43 14.27 3.15
C HIS A 152 -9.24 13.94 2.24
N ILE A 153 -9.46 13.16 1.17
CA ILE A 153 -8.41 12.82 0.20
C ILE A 153 -7.93 14.06 -0.55
N ASN A 154 -8.83 14.95 -0.97
CA ASN A 154 -8.47 16.18 -1.67
C ASN A 154 -7.58 17.08 -0.79
N ASN A 155 -7.87 17.17 0.50
CA ASN A 155 -7.02 17.92 1.44
C ASN A 155 -5.66 17.25 1.61
N ALA A 156 -5.60 15.92 1.71
CA ALA A 156 -4.33 15.20 1.76
C ALA A 156 -3.47 15.43 0.50
N LEU A 157 -4.10 15.49 -0.68
CA LEU A 157 -3.41 15.83 -1.94
C LEU A 157 -2.86 17.27 -1.91
N ARG A 158 -3.65 18.26 -1.44
CA ARG A 158 -3.18 19.65 -1.30
C ARG A 158 -2.00 19.77 -0.35
N ASN A 159 -2.03 19.05 0.77
CA ASN A 159 -0.97 19.07 1.77
C ASN A 159 0.40 18.61 1.23
N ILE A 160 0.42 17.81 0.17
CA ILE A 160 1.64 17.37 -0.51
C ILE A 160 1.94 18.16 -1.80
N GLY A 161 1.21 19.26 -2.03
CA GLY A 161 1.42 20.15 -3.17
C GLY A 161 0.78 19.68 -4.49
N LEU A 162 -0.13 18.72 -4.46
CA LEU A 162 -0.86 18.25 -5.64
C LEU A 162 -2.22 18.96 -5.76
N ASN A 163 -2.62 19.29 -7.00
CA ASN A 163 -3.93 19.86 -7.28
C ASN A 163 -4.99 18.75 -7.35
N PRO A 164 -5.98 18.69 -6.42
CA PRO A 164 -6.96 17.62 -6.38
C PRO A 164 -7.86 17.55 -7.61
N ASP A 165 -8.24 18.69 -8.18
CA ASP A 165 -9.16 18.73 -9.32
C ASP A 165 -8.47 18.14 -10.55
N LYS A 166 -7.19 18.52 -10.78
CA LYS A 166 -6.35 17.94 -11.82
C LYS A 166 -6.17 16.44 -11.59
N MET A 167 -5.81 16.00 -10.37
CA MET A 167 -5.60 14.60 -10.04
C MET A 167 -6.86 13.77 -10.24
N ASN A 168 -8.02 14.23 -9.77
CA ASN A 168 -9.31 13.53 -9.97
C ASN A 168 -9.74 13.48 -11.44
N SER A 169 -9.44 14.51 -12.24
CA SER A 169 -9.66 14.48 -13.70
C SER A 169 -8.73 13.49 -14.39
N GLU A 170 -7.45 13.49 -14.05
CA GLU A 170 -6.45 12.64 -14.71
C GLU A 170 -6.65 11.14 -14.41
N ILE A 171 -7.10 10.73 -13.23
CA ILE A 171 -7.42 9.30 -12.97
C ILE A 171 -8.56 8.77 -13.83
N ILE A 172 -9.36 9.66 -14.43
CA ILE A 172 -10.44 9.31 -15.37
C ILE A 172 -9.91 9.35 -16.80
N THR A 173 -9.31 10.47 -17.20
CA THR A 173 -8.86 10.69 -18.60
C THR A 173 -7.67 9.82 -18.98
N LYS A 174 -6.79 9.49 -18.03
CA LYS A 174 -5.61 8.63 -18.22
C LYS A 174 -5.79 7.23 -17.63
N LYS A 175 -7.03 6.80 -17.42
CA LYS A 175 -7.33 5.54 -16.74
C LYS A 175 -6.53 4.36 -17.32
N ASP A 176 -6.57 4.19 -18.64
CA ASP A 176 -5.95 3.03 -19.29
C ASP A 176 -4.41 3.05 -19.20
N GLU A 177 -3.81 4.24 -19.22
CA GLU A 177 -2.38 4.43 -19.00
C GLU A 177 -1.98 4.04 -17.57
N ILE A 178 -2.74 4.52 -16.60
CA ILE A 178 -2.53 4.23 -15.17
C ILE A 178 -2.71 2.73 -14.88
N GLU A 179 -3.74 2.09 -15.44
CA GLU A 179 -3.95 0.65 -15.29
C GLU A 179 -2.81 -0.17 -15.91
N LYS A 180 -2.23 0.26 -17.03
CA LYS A 180 -1.04 -0.37 -17.60
C LYS A 180 0.16 -0.28 -16.65
N ILE A 181 0.34 0.85 -15.96
CA ILE A 181 1.41 1.00 -14.95
C ILE A 181 1.17 0.04 -13.79
N ILE A 182 -0.06 -0.05 -13.27
CA ILE A 182 -0.41 -0.96 -12.17
C ILE A 182 -0.15 -2.42 -12.59
N THR A 183 -0.63 -2.81 -13.76
CA THR A 183 -0.42 -4.16 -14.32
C THR A 183 1.07 -4.48 -14.47
N ASN A 184 1.85 -3.54 -14.98
CA ASN A 184 3.30 -3.71 -15.09
C ASN A 184 3.98 -3.84 -13.71
N ASN A 185 3.54 -3.05 -12.73
CA ASN A 185 4.02 -3.19 -11.35
C ASN A 185 3.72 -4.58 -10.78
N GLU A 186 2.54 -5.16 -11.07
CA GLU A 186 2.16 -6.51 -10.63
C GLU A 186 3.01 -7.60 -11.31
N ILE A 187 3.37 -7.41 -12.58
CA ILE A 187 4.28 -8.29 -13.31
C ILE A 187 5.68 -8.25 -12.67
N ILE A 188 6.23 -7.05 -12.49
CA ILE A 188 7.55 -6.85 -11.87
C ILE A 188 7.55 -7.41 -10.45
N HIS A 189 6.47 -7.17 -9.68
CA HIS A 189 6.31 -7.72 -8.33
C HIS A 189 6.47 -9.24 -8.29
N ARG A 190 5.82 -9.96 -9.20
CA ARG A 190 5.98 -11.41 -9.31
C ARG A 190 7.38 -11.83 -9.74
N GLN A 191 8.00 -11.07 -10.63
CA GLN A 191 9.38 -11.32 -11.09
C GLN A 191 10.42 -11.13 -9.99
N THR A 192 10.15 -10.32 -8.95
CA THR A 192 11.03 -10.24 -7.78
C THR A 192 11.05 -11.52 -6.93
N GLY A 193 10.13 -12.47 -7.17
CA GLY A 193 10.08 -13.75 -6.47
C GLY A 193 9.08 -13.81 -5.32
N HIS A 194 8.23 -12.79 -5.14
CA HIS A 194 7.18 -12.82 -4.12
C HIS A 194 5.86 -12.19 -4.61
N TRP A 195 4.76 -12.56 -4.00
CA TRP A 195 3.40 -12.16 -4.38
C TRP A 195 2.66 -11.29 -3.35
N GLY A 196 3.15 -11.25 -2.10
CA GLY A 196 2.56 -10.50 -1.00
C GLY A 196 3.04 -9.04 -0.95
N VAL A 197 2.44 -8.23 -0.09
CA VAL A 197 2.84 -6.84 0.17
C VAL A 197 2.90 -6.56 1.67
N PRO A 198 3.82 -5.68 2.12
CA PRO A 198 4.85 -4.99 1.34
C PRO A 198 5.98 -5.93 0.88
N VAL A 199 6.54 -5.67 -0.29
CA VAL A 199 7.80 -6.26 -0.72
C VAL A 199 8.74 -5.13 -1.11
N PHE A 200 9.98 -5.25 -0.68
CA PHE A 200 11.07 -4.39 -1.12
C PHE A 200 11.93 -5.17 -2.09
N GLY A 201 12.10 -4.65 -3.31
CA GLY A 201 12.93 -5.27 -4.35
C GLY A 201 14.26 -4.54 -4.50
N PHE A 202 15.36 -5.27 -4.37
CA PHE A 202 16.70 -4.73 -4.61
C PHE A 202 17.57 -5.77 -5.29
N ASN A 203 18.13 -5.45 -6.47
CA ASN A 203 19.00 -6.36 -7.24
C ASN A 203 18.38 -7.77 -7.46
N ASN A 204 17.10 -7.83 -7.79
CA ASN A 204 16.31 -9.07 -7.94
C ASN A 204 16.17 -9.91 -6.66
N GLU A 205 16.50 -9.36 -5.49
CA GLU A 205 16.19 -9.98 -4.19
C GLU A 205 14.91 -9.39 -3.61
N PRO A 206 13.90 -10.20 -3.24
CA PRO A 206 12.72 -9.76 -2.52
C PRO A 206 12.93 -9.77 -1.01
N PHE A 207 12.47 -8.72 -0.33
CA PHE A 207 12.39 -8.63 1.13
C PHE A 207 10.92 -8.43 1.49
N PHE A 208 10.25 -9.51 1.87
CA PHE A 208 8.81 -9.50 2.14
C PHE A 208 8.49 -9.24 3.59
N GLY A 209 7.69 -8.21 3.83
CA GLY A 209 7.18 -7.84 5.14
C GLY A 209 7.83 -6.57 5.71
N GLN A 210 7.07 -5.86 6.54
CA GLN A 210 7.56 -4.69 7.26
C GLN A 210 8.69 -5.04 8.26
N ASP A 211 8.78 -6.29 8.64
CA ASP A 211 9.74 -6.86 9.57
C ASP A 211 11.04 -7.34 8.88
N ARG A 212 11.19 -7.10 7.59
CA ARG A 212 12.40 -7.40 6.80
C ARG A 212 13.21 -6.17 6.42
N LEU A 213 12.83 -4.99 6.86
CA LEU A 213 13.56 -3.76 6.58
C LEU A 213 14.97 -3.78 7.18
N ASP A 214 15.18 -4.44 8.32
CA ASP A 214 16.51 -4.58 8.90
C ASP A 214 17.42 -5.45 8.02
N VAL A 215 16.88 -6.54 7.46
CA VAL A 215 17.59 -7.42 6.54
C VAL A 215 17.90 -6.68 5.22
N LEU A 216 16.94 -5.89 4.71
CA LEU A 216 17.15 -5.03 3.56
C LEU A 216 18.29 -4.03 3.84
N LEU A 217 18.25 -3.30 4.95
CA LEU A 217 19.29 -2.32 5.30
C LEU A 217 20.67 -2.96 5.42
N TRP A 218 20.75 -4.14 6.02
CA TRP A 218 21.99 -4.92 6.05
C TRP A 218 22.52 -5.19 4.63
N ARG A 219 21.66 -5.65 3.72
CA ARG A 219 22.03 -5.91 2.32
C ARG A 219 22.45 -4.64 1.58
N LEU A 220 21.74 -3.54 1.78
CA LEU A 220 22.03 -2.25 1.14
C LEU A 220 23.39 -1.69 1.61
N LYS A 221 23.74 -1.85 2.89
CA LYS A 221 25.06 -1.45 3.43
C LYS A 221 26.19 -2.22 2.76
N GLN A 222 26.01 -3.50 2.46
CA GLN A 222 26.99 -4.28 1.69
C GLN A 222 27.14 -3.79 0.23
N ASN A 223 26.15 -3.03 -0.28
CA ASN A 223 26.15 -2.45 -1.62
C ASN A 223 26.43 -0.94 -1.63
N GLY A 224 26.96 -0.40 -0.53
CA GLY A 224 27.42 0.98 -0.45
C GLY A 224 26.36 1.97 0.01
N LEU A 225 25.33 1.54 0.78
CA LEU A 225 24.40 2.48 1.42
C LEU A 225 25.15 3.30 2.47
N GLU A 226 25.07 4.63 2.33
CA GLU A 226 25.68 5.60 3.22
C GLU A 226 24.62 6.44 3.93
N GLU A 227 24.94 6.89 5.14
CA GLU A 227 24.15 7.90 5.85
C GLU A 227 24.30 9.28 5.15
N ARG A 228 23.26 10.10 5.21
CA ARG A 228 23.26 11.47 4.65
C ARG A 228 24.19 12.40 5.38
#